data_904cc17e5f0d0aae7b2d1c7b929ea0d4
#
_entry.id   904cc17e5f0d0aae7b2d1c7b929ea0d4
#
_cell.length_a   1.000
_cell.length_b   1.000
_cell.length_c   1.000
_cell.angle_alpha   90.00
_cell.angle_beta   90.00
_cell.angle_gamma   90.00
#
_symmetry.space_group_name_H-M   'P 1'
#
loop_
_entity.id
_entity.type
_entity.pdbx_description
1 polymer ?
#
loop_
_entity_poly.entity_id
_entity_poly.type
_entity_poly.pdbx_seq_one_letter_code
_entity_poly.pdbx_strand_id
1 'polypeptide(L)'
;TTAAQASHGTLVSALEAVNLAASKHAEHPRLHEDCELFIRTLFACAGEALVAYQRYKAERGLLDFTDQEALALEVLRSPDLAAHLAERIDCVFVDEFQDSSPLQIAIFTALSTLVQSSTWVGDPKQAIYGFRNADSALTQAAFAGVAGASAETTAVLAQSYRSREDIVKFANAAFAPAFEAMGLPAADHSFTGTARTENGFAQTPFATWRLEGKLELQFAALAGQIRDILANAGDWNVANKEGTIRPLEPGDIAILCRTKSDIAGIAAALSKLGVKVAVEREGLSTTPHVELAMAAFRW
;
A
#
# COMPACT_ATOMS: atom_id res chain seq x y z
N THR A 1 -40.60 -26.65 -40.15
CA THR A 1 -40.50 -25.35 -39.45
C THR A 1 -41.24 -25.37 -38.10
N THR A 2 -42.37 -26.06 -37.97
CA THR A 2 -43.17 -26.11 -36.71
C THR A 2 -42.50 -26.91 -35.58
N ALA A 3 -41.85 -28.03 -35.86
CA ALA A 3 -41.16 -28.85 -34.86
C ALA A 3 -39.91 -28.15 -34.26
N ALA A 4 -39.17 -27.42 -35.09
CA ALA A 4 -38.02 -26.65 -34.64
C ALA A 4 -38.41 -25.43 -33.76
N GLN A 5 -39.51 -24.80 -34.05
CA GLN A 5 -40.06 -23.72 -33.25
C GLN A 5 -40.62 -24.21 -31.90
N ALA A 6 -41.26 -25.38 -31.86
CA ALA A 6 -41.72 -26.01 -30.62
C ALA A 6 -40.53 -26.42 -29.71
N SER A 7 -39.45 -27.00 -30.27
CA SER A 7 -38.24 -27.33 -29.48
C SER A 7 -37.51 -26.09 -28.98
N HIS A 8 -37.49 -25.01 -29.76
CA HIS A 8 -36.90 -23.74 -29.33
C HIS A 8 -37.69 -23.11 -28.16
N GLY A 9 -39.03 -23.12 -28.23
CA GLY A 9 -39.88 -22.65 -27.15
C GLY A 9 -39.68 -23.42 -25.83
N THR A 10 -39.54 -24.74 -25.93
CA THR A 10 -39.27 -25.60 -24.75
C THR A 10 -37.89 -25.30 -24.12
N LEU A 11 -36.86 -25.07 -24.94
CA LEU A 11 -35.52 -24.70 -24.47
C LEU A 11 -35.47 -23.33 -23.80
N VAL A 12 -36.17 -22.36 -24.39
CA VAL A 12 -36.30 -21.01 -23.80
C VAL A 12 -36.97 -21.08 -22.44
N SER A 13 -38.12 -21.78 -22.33
CA SER A 13 -38.86 -21.96 -21.08
C SER A 13 -37.99 -22.69 -20.01
N ALA A 14 -37.22 -23.68 -20.41
CA ALA A 14 -36.31 -24.38 -19.49
C ALA A 14 -35.18 -23.45 -18.98
N LEU A 15 -34.60 -22.62 -19.86
CA LEU A 15 -33.59 -21.62 -19.49
C LEU A 15 -34.18 -20.54 -18.57
N GLU A 16 -35.39 -20.07 -18.82
CA GLU A 16 -36.08 -19.12 -17.95
C GLU A 16 -36.35 -19.72 -16.56
N ALA A 17 -36.77 -20.98 -16.49
CA ALA A 17 -36.98 -21.69 -15.23
C ALA A 17 -35.65 -21.83 -14.42
N VAL A 18 -34.51 -22.16 -15.09
CA VAL A 18 -33.21 -22.23 -14.47
C VAL A 18 -32.77 -20.85 -13.98
N ASN A 19 -32.91 -19.81 -14.79
CA ASN A 19 -32.57 -18.45 -14.40
C ASN A 19 -33.42 -17.97 -13.21
N LEU A 20 -34.70 -18.28 -13.19
CA LEU A 20 -35.59 -17.96 -12.08
C LEU A 20 -35.18 -18.71 -10.80
N ALA A 21 -34.85 -19.99 -10.91
CA ALA A 21 -34.34 -20.77 -9.78
C ALA A 21 -32.97 -20.23 -9.27
N ALA A 22 -32.10 -19.89 -10.19
CA ALA A 22 -30.78 -19.30 -9.85
C ALA A 22 -30.93 -17.91 -9.22
N SER A 23 -31.88 -17.09 -9.66
CA SER A 23 -32.11 -15.77 -9.04
C SER A 23 -32.64 -15.84 -7.61
N LYS A 24 -33.29 -16.96 -7.23
CA LYS A 24 -33.83 -17.22 -5.89
C LYS A 24 -32.86 -17.96 -4.96
N HIS A 25 -31.60 -18.17 -5.36
CA HIS A 25 -30.60 -18.90 -4.55
C HIS A 25 -30.43 -18.28 -3.15
N ALA A 26 -30.52 -16.95 -3.04
CA ALA A 26 -30.44 -16.24 -1.77
C ALA A 26 -31.55 -16.58 -0.77
N GLU A 27 -32.70 -17.08 -1.25
CA GLU A 27 -33.88 -17.46 -0.44
C GLU A 27 -33.89 -18.97 -0.12
N HIS A 28 -32.89 -19.74 -0.59
CA HIS A 28 -32.89 -21.18 -0.45
C HIS A 28 -32.45 -21.57 0.98
N PRO A 29 -33.34 -22.11 1.84
CA PRO A 29 -33.04 -22.34 3.26
C PRO A 29 -31.82 -23.25 3.46
N ARG A 30 -31.74 -24.34 2.71
CA ARG A 30 -30.65 -25.32 2.81
C ARG A 30 -29.31 -24.72 2.40
N LEU A 31 -29.27 -23.83 1.39
CA LEU A 31 -28.04 -23.15 1.00
C LEU A 31 -27.52 -22.28 2.16
N HIS A 32 -28.42 -21.56 2.83
CA HIS A 32 -28.05 -20.75 4.00
C HIS A 32 -27.53 -21.61 5.14
N GLU A 33 -28.18 -22.71 5.47
CA GLU A 33 -27.77 -23.66 6.51
C GLU A 33 -26.39 -24.25 6.19
N ASP A 34 -26.19 -24.70 4.95
CA ASP A 34 -24.92 -25.28 4.49
C ASP A 34 -23.78 -24.21 4.50
N CYS A 35 -24.06 -22.98 4.08
CA CYS A 35 -23.10 -21.87 4.15
C CYS A 35 -22.77 -21.49 5.59
N GLU A 36 -23.77 -21.42 6.47
CA GLU A 36 -23.53 -21.14 7.89
C GLU A 36 -22.69 -22.24 8.55
N LEU A 37 -23.01 -23.50 8.31
CA LEU A 37 -22.25 -24.62 8.80
C LEU A 37 -20.81 -24.59 8.28
N PHE A 38 -20.62 -24.32 6.98
CA PHE A 38 -19.30 -24.19 6.37
C PHE A 38 -18.48 -23.08 7.03
N ILE A 39 -19.06 -21.89 7.17
CA ILE A 39 -18.40 -20.74 7.79
C ILE A 39 -18.02 -21.06 9.24
N ARG A 40 -18.96 -21.58 10.04
CA ARG A 40 -18.70 -21.97 11.44
C ARG A 40 -17.58 -22.98 11.56
N THR A 41 -17.59 -24.01 10.70
CA THR A 41 -16.56 -25.06 10.70
C THR A 41 -15.21 -24.49 10.30
N LEU A 42 -15.16 -23.62 9.27
CA LEU A 42 -13.94 -22.95 8.84
C LEU A 42 -13.32 -22.11 9.96
N PHE A 43 -14.14 -21.32 10.66
CA PHE A 43 -13.66 -20.51 11.78
C PHE A 43 -13.23 -21.36 12.99
N ALA A 44 -13.92 -22.47 13.26
CA ALA A 44 -13.49 -23.40 14.30
C ALA A 44 -12.11 -24.01 13.98
N CYS A 45 -11.92 -24.53 12.77
CA CYS A 45 -10.63 -25.05 12.32
C CYS A 45 -9.53 -23.98 12.35
N ALA A 46 -9.83 -22.74 11.92
CA ALA A 46 -8.87 -21.63 12.00
C ALA A 46 -8.48 -21.32 13.45
N GLY A 47 -9.45 -21.34 14.38
CA GLY A 47 -9.18 -21.14 15.81
C GLY A 47 -8.28 -22.24 16.40
N GLU A 48 -8.55 -23.51 16.09
CA GLU A 48 -7.70 -24.62 16.50
C GLU A 48 -6.28 -24.52 15.93
N ALA A 49 -6.16 -24.13 14.65
CA ALA A 49 -4.87 -23.92 13.99
C ALA A 49 -4.07 -22.79 14.65
N LEU A 50 -4.73 -21.68 15.02
CA LEU A 50 -4.09 -20.57 15.75
C LEU A 50 -3.59 -21.03 17.12
N VAL A 51 -4.37 -21.76 17.88
CA VAL A 51 -3.96 -22.31 19.19
C VAL A 51 -2.76 -23.25 19.03
N ALA A 52 -2.80 -24.15 18.04
CA ALA A 52 -1.69 -25.05 17.74
C ALA A 52 -0.42 -24.29 17.32
N TYR A 53 -0.56 -23.22 16.52
CA TYR A 53 0.53 -22.37 16.10
C TYR A 53 1.16 -21.61 17.27
N GLN A 54 0.36 -21.04 18.17
CA GLN A 54 0.86 -20.36 19.37
C GLN A 54 1.62 -21.32 20.28
N ARG A 55 1.09 -22.53 20.49
CA ARG A 55 1.76 -23.58 21.26
C ARG A 55 3.09 -23.98 20.62
N TYR A 56 3.11 -24.19 19.29
CA TYR A 56 4.32 -24.51 18.54
C TYR A 56 5.42 -23.46 18.72
N LYS A 57 5.04 -22.15 18.66
CA LYS A 57 5.97 -21.05 18.90
C LYS A 57 6.49 -21.07 20.34
N ALA A 58 5.61 -21.18 21.32
CA ALA A 58 5.96 -21.17 22.74
C ALA A 58 6.93 -22.31 23.09
N GLU A 59 6.70 -23.54 22.61
CA GLU A 59 7.57 -24.70 22.82
C GLU A 59 8.99 -24.52 22.26
N ARG A 60 9.17 -23.63 21.27
CA ARG A 60 10.44 -23.40 20.57
C ARG A 60 11.07 -22.03 20.86
N GLY A 61 10.44 -21.22 21.69
CA GLY A 61 10.90 -19.86 21.97
C GLY A 61 10.88 -18.96 20.74
N LEU A 62 9.94 -19.19 19.81
CA LEU A 62 9.79 -18.40 18.59
C LEU A 62 8.78 -17.27 18.80
N LEU A 63 9.10 -16.11 18.26
CA LEU A 63 8.23 -14.93 18.24
C LEU A 63 8.05 -14.49 16.78
N ASP A 64 6.82 -14.28 16.36
CA ASP A 64 6.53 -13.56 15.11
C ASP A 64 6.36 -12.06 15.38
N PHE A 65 6.14 -11.27 14.31
CA PHE A 65 6.01 -9.81 14.43
C PHE A 65 4.80 -9.42 15.30
N THR A 66 3.70 -10.15 15.22
CA THR A 66 2.51 -9.87 16.03
C THR A 66 2.78 -10.15 17.52
N ASP A 67 3.53 -11.20 17.84
CA ASP A 67 3.93 -11.48 19.22
C ASP A 67 4.84 -10.37 19.77
N GLN A 68 5.76 -9.85 18.95
CA GLN A 68 6.65 -8.75 19.36
C GLN A 68 5.85 -7.48 19.69
N GLU A 69 4.87 -7.14 18.84
CA GLU A 69 3.99 -6.01 19.08
C GLU A 69 3.13 -6.21 20.34
N ALA A 70 2.55 -7.41 20.52
CA ALA A 70 1.74 -7.73 21.68
C ALA A 70 2.55 -7.65 22.99
N LEU A 71 3.75 -8.20 23.00
CA LEU A 71 4.66 -8.14 24.14
C LEU A 71 5.12 -6.70 24.42
N ALA A 72 5.38 -5.91 23.39
CA ALA A 72 5.70 -4.50 23.57
C ALA A 72 4.56 -3.75 24.24
N LEU A 73 3.31 -3.98 23.83
CA LEU A 73 2.14 -3.39 24.49
C LEU A 73 1.98 -3.85 25.94
N GLU A 74 2.26 -5.12 26.23
CA GLU A 74 2.23 -5.66 27.59
C GLU A 74 3.29 -5.00 28.49
N VAL A 75 4.50 -4.82 27.98
CA VAL A 75 5.59 -4.08 28.66
C VAL A 75 5.15 -2.64 28.97
N LEU A 76 4.54 -1.95 28.02
CA LEU A 76 4.05 -0.57 28.23
C LEU A 76 2.93 -0.46 29.24
N ARG A 77 2.17 -1.54 29.49
CA ARG A 77 1.14 -1.62 30.52
C ARG A 77 1.69 -1.94 31.93
N SER A 78 2.94 -2.37 32.03
CA SER A 78 3.60 -2.60 33.31
C SER A 78 3.99 -1.27 33.95
N PRO A 79 3.48 -0.88 35.15
CA PRO A 79 3.75 0.42 35.73
C PRO A 79 5.24 0.71 35.95
N ASP A 80 6.01 -0.29 36.38
CA ASP A 80 7.44 -0.14 36.66
C ASP A 80 8.25 0.10 35.38
N LEU A 81 7.93 -0.66 34.33
CA LEU A 81 8.61 -0.51 33.03
C LEU A 81 8.17 0.78 32.31
N ALA A 82 6.90 1.16 32.42
CA ALA A 82 6.38 2.39 31.89
C ALA A 82 7.06 3.62 32.55
N ALA A 83 7.21 3.61 33.89
CA ALA A 83 7.91 4.66 34.62
C ALA A 83 9.38 4.77 34.17
N HIS A 84 10.08 3.64 34.02
CA HIS A 84 11.46 3.64 33.54
C HIS A 84 11.60 4.18 32.11
N LEU A 85 10.65 3.89 31.22
CA LEU A 85 10.63 4.45 29.87
C LEU A 85 10.32 5.93 29.85
N ALA A 86 9.41 6.41 30.71
CA ALA A 86 9.06 7.82 30.83
C ALA A 86 10.25 8.69 31.29
N GLU A 87 11.20 8.14 32.04
CA GLU A 87 12.43 8.83 32.42
C GLU A 87 13.44 8.98 31.25
N ARG A 88 13.26 8.22 30.17
CA ARG A 88 14.23 8.12 29.06
C ARG A 88 13.72 8.67 27.74
N ILE A 89 12.41 8.86 27.60
CA ILE A 89 11.77 9.31 26.37
C ILE A 89 11.03 10.60 26.65
N ASP A 90 11.47 11.70 26.07
CA ASP A 90 10.85 13.00 26.23
C ASP A 90 9.74 13.24 25.22
N CYS A 91 9.88 12.70 24.01
CA CYS A 91 8.99 12.96 22.88
C CYS A 91 8.82 11.72 21.99
N VAL A 92 7.62 11.56 21.43
CA VAL A 92 7.30 10.50 20.47
C VAL A 92 6.82 11.11 19.17
N PHE A 93 7.39 10.68 18.06
CA PHE A 93 6.92 10.99 16.70
C PHE A 93 6.38 9.72 16.05
N VAL A 94 5.13 9.76 15.61
CA VAL A 94 4.50 8.68 14.84
C VAL A 94 4.32 9.17 13.43
N ASP A 95 4.98 8.50 12.48
CA ASP A 95 4.88 8.82 11.06
C ASP A 95 4.06 7.75 10.32
N GLU A 96 3.38 8.14 9.24
CA GLU A 96 2.53 7.29 8.41
C GLU A 96 1.48 6.50 9.23
N PHE A 97 0.92 7.12 10.27
CA PHE A 97 0.05 6.42 11.22
C PHE A 97 -1.22 5.86 10.59
N GLN A 98 -1.65 6.34 9.41
CA GLN A 98 -2.81 5.81 8.67
C GLN A 98 -2.63 4.34 8.24
N ASP A 99 -1.39 3.85 8.19
CA ASP A 99 -1.06 2.47 7.80
C ASP A 99 -0.88 1.53 9.01
N SER A 100 -1.17 2.04 10.21
CA SER A 100 -0.96 1.31 11.45
C SER A 100 -2.06 0.29 11.73
N SER A 101 -1.67 -0.89 12.23
CA SER A 101 -2.60 -1.88 12.76
C SER A 101 -3.23 -1.42 14.08
N PRO A 102 -4.37 -1.99 14.50
CA PRO A 102 -4.96 -1.67 15.81
C PRO A 102 -4.00 -1.86 16.99
N LEU A 103 -3.14 -2.87 16.91
CA LEU A 103 -2.13 -3.15 17.93
C LEU A 103 -1.03 -2.07 17.97
N GLN A 104 -0.57 -1.63 16.80
CA GLN A 104 0.39 -0.53 16.68
C GLN A 104 -0.20 0.79 17.20
N ILE A 105 -1.46 1.09 16.87
CA ILE A 105 -2.16 2.27 17.40
C ILE A 105 -2.22 2.20 18.94
N ALA A 106 -2.52 1.04 19.51
CA ALA A 106 -2.52 0.87 20.96
C ALA A 106 -1.14 1.11 21.59
N ILE A 107 -0.06 0.63 20.95
CA ILE A 107 1.33 0.89 21.37
C ILE A 107 1.64 2.39 21.30
N PHE A 108 1.34 3.05 20.18
CA PHE A 108 1.61 4.48 20.03
C PHE A 108 0.83 5.33 21.01
N THR A 109 -0.43 4.97 21.26
CA THR A 109 -1.25 5.63 22.28
C THR A 109 -0.64 5.46 23.66
N ALA A 110 -0.25 4.24 24.04
CA ALA A 110 0.40 3.97 25.31
C ALA A 110 1.70 4.78 25.47
N LEU A 111 2.57 4.79 24.44
CA LEU A 111 3.79 5.59 24.43
C LEU A 111 3.49 7.09 24.58
N SER A 112 2.48 7.60 23.88
CA SER A 112 2.10 9.02 23.93
C SER A 112 1.62 9.45 25.32
N THR A 113 1.09 8.54 26.14
CA THR A 113 0.70 8.84 27.52
C THR A 113 1.88 8.89 28.50
N LEU A 114 3.04 8.34 28.13
CA LEU A 114 4.23 8.30 28.97
C LEU A 114 5.15 9.51 28.79
N VAL A 115 5.00 10.23 27.69
CA VAL A 115 5.92 11.31 27.29
C VAL A 115 5.31 12.69 27.48
N GLN A 116 6.15 13.73 27.52
CA GLN A 116 5.71 15.10 27.65
C GLN A 116 5.03 15.63 26.38
N SER A 117 5.45 15.16 25.22
CA SER A 117 4.85 15.53 23.95
C SER A 117 4.85 14.39 22.96
N SER A 118 3.81 14.31 22.11
CA SER A 118 3.76 13.40 20.99
C SER A 118 3.24 14.11 19.74
N THR A 119 3.80 13.76 18.60
CA THR A 119 3.39 14.29 17.30
C THR A 119 3.07 13.14 16.37
N TRP A 120 1.86 13.14 15.83
CA TRP A 120 1.37 12.11 14.91
C TRP A 120 1.21 12.73 13.53
N VAL A 121 1.86 12.13 12.54
CA VAL A 121 1.82 12.58 11.14
C VAL A 121 1.26 11.45 10.30
N GLY A 122 0.31 11.78 9.44
CA GLY A 122 -0.30 10.82 8.55
C GLY A 122 -1.23 11.47 7.54
N ASP A 123 -1.57 10.71 6.52
CA ASP A 123 -2.47 11.15 5.47
C ASP A 123 -3.57 10.08 5.25
N PRO A 124 -4.79 10.30 5.73
CA PRO A 124 -5.89 9.34 5.56
C PRO A 124 -6.17 8.95 4.11
N LYS A 125 -5.86 9.84 3.15
CA LYS A 125 -5.99 9.55 1.70
C LYS A 125 -5.02 8.49 1.20
N GLN A 126 -3.91 8.27 1.92
CA GLN A 126 -2.87 7.30 1.60
C GLN A 126 -3.06 5.97 2.34
N ALA A 127 -4.15 5.79 3.08
CA ALA A 127 -4.47 4.54 3.78
C ALA A 127 -4.80 3.42 2.79
N ILE A 128 -3.79 2.73 2.27
CA ILE A 128 -3.92 1.65 1.28
C ILE A 128 -3.65 0.25 1.86
N TYR A 129 -3.28 0.15 3.12
CA TYR A 129 -2.88 -1.12 3.76
C TYR A 129 -4.01 -1.81 4.55
N GLY A 130 -5.28 -1.60 4.18
CA GLY A 130 -6.41 -2.32 4.78
C GLY A 130 -6.26 -3.84 4.75
N PHE A 131 -5.59 -4.41 3.75
CA PHE A 131 -5.26 -5.83 3.66
C PHE A 131 -4.20 -6.29 4.67
N ARG A 132 -3.50 -5.38 5.34
CA ARG A 132 -2.56 -5.63 6.45
C ARG A 132 -3.16 -5.33 7.81
N ASN A 133 -4.48 -5.38 7.93
CA ASN A 133 -5.23 -5.05 9.14
C ASN A 133 -5.16 -3.58 9.57
N ALA A 134 -4.75 -2.65 8.71
CA ALA A 134 -4.94 -1.24 8.97
C ALA A 134 -6.46 -0.94 8.94
N ASP A 135 -6.96 -0.33 10.01
CA ASP A 135 -8.36 0.05 10.15
C ASP A 135 -8.50 1.55 10.02
N SER A 136 -9.00 2.01 8.88
CA SER A 136 -9.14 3.44 8.59
C SER A 136 -10.13 4.13 9.54
N ALA A 137 -11.17 3.44 10.01
CA ALA A 137 -12.13 3.99 10.95
C ALA A 137 -11.50 4.15 12.34
N LEU A 138 -10.75 3.14 12.79
CA LEU A 138 -10.01 3.21 14.04
C LEU A 138 -8.92 4.28 13.98
N THR A 139 -8.20 4.37 12.87
CA THR A 139 -7.17 5.39 12.64
C THR A 139 -7.76 6.81 12.72
N GLN A 140 -8.90 7.05 12.09
CA GLN A 140 -9.61 8.32 12.17
C GLN A 140 -10.09 8.62 13.60
N ALA A 141 -10.63 7.62 14.31
CA ALA A 141 -11.06 7.76 15.69
C ALA A 141 -9.87 8.07 16.63
N ALA A 142 -8.72 7.39 16.42
CA ALA A 142 -7.51 7.67 17.19
C ALA A 142 -6.99 9.08 16.93
N PHE A 143 -6.99 9.52 15.67
CA PHE A 143 -6.64 10.89 15.29
C PHE A 143 -7.54 11.93 15.97
N ALA A 144 -8.87 11.71 15.90
CA ALA A 144 -9.83 12.59 16.56
C ALA A 144 -9.64 12.61 18.09
N GLY A 145 -9.28 11.48 18.69
CA GLY A 145 -8.98 11.36 20.11
C GLY A 145 -7.73 12.13 20.53
N VAL A 146 -6.67 12.02 19.74
CA VAL A 146 -5.42 12.78 19.97
C VAL A 146 -5.64 14.28 19.69
N ALA A 147 -6.34 14.63 18.62
CA ALA A 147 -6.69 16.01 18.27
C ALA A 147 -7.67 16.64 19.26
N GLY A 148 -8.64 15.88 19.77
CA GLY A 148 -9.65 16.36 20.72
C GLY A 148 -9.10 16.74 22.09
N ALA A 149 -7.90 16.28 22.44
CA ALA A 149 -7.19 16.72 23.65
C ALA A 149 -6.69 18.17 23.53
N SER A 150 -6.53 18.71 22.30
CA SER A 150 -6.15 20.11 22.05
C SER A 150 -6.50 20.48 20.60
N ALA A 151 -7.66 21.07 20.38
CA ALA A 151 -8.09 21.52 19.04
C ALA A 151 -7.13 22.54 18.38
N GLU A 152 -6.24 23.15 19.15
CA GLU A 152 -5.21 24.09 18.69
C GLU A 152 -3.98 23.41 18.09
N THR A 153 -3.85 22.07 18.19
CA THR A 153 -2.65 21.32 17.80
C THR A 153 -2.76 20.57 16.47
N THR A 154 -3.91 20.59 15.81
CA THR A 154 -4.08 19.94 14.51
C THR A 154 -3.70 20.89 13.39
N ALA A 155 -2.66 20.54 12.61
CA ALA A 155 -2.24 21.31 11.45
C ALA A 155 -2.38 20.47 10.18
N VAL A 156 -3.03 21.01 9.16
CA VAL A 156 -3.09 20.43 7.81
C VAL A 156 -1.93 20.98 6.99
N LEU A 157 -1.08 20.10 6.46
CA LEU A 157 0.00 20.48 5.56
C LEU A 157 -0.56 20.70 4.15
N ALA A 158 -1.15 21.86 3.92
CA ALA A 158 -1.81 22.19 2.66
C ALA A 158 -0.85 22.55 1.52
N GLN A 159 0.43 22.80 1.82
CA GLN A 159 1.43 23.18 0.84
C GLN A 159 2.38 22.03 0.54
N SER A 160 2.61 21.74 -0.74
CA SER A 160 3.63 20.77 -1.16
C SER A 160 5.03 21.39 -1.13
N TYR A 161 5.99 20.66 -0.54
CA TYR A 161 7.42 21.00 -0.56
C TYR A 161 8.23 20.09 -1.50
N ARG A 162 7.57 19.08 -2.06
CA ARG A 162 8.19 18.04 -2.89
C ARG A 162 7.99 18.30 -4.36
N SER A 163 6.77 18.57 -4.77
CA SER A 163 6.35 18.54 -6.17
C SER A 163 6.29 19.93 -6.77
N ARG A 164 6.55 20.03 -8.10
CA ARG A 164 6.37 21.24 -8.90
C ARG A 164 4.88 21.60 -8.97
N GLU A 165 4.58 22.87 -9.25
CA GLU A 165 3.23 23.41 -9.27
C GLU A 165 2.27 22.65 -10.18
N ASP A 166 2.71 22.34 -11.40
CA ASP A 166 1.86 21.64 -12.37
C ASP A 166 1.57 20.19 -11.94
N ILE A 167 2.50 19.52 -11.23
CA ILE A 167 2.26 18.19 -10.65
C ILE A 167 1.22 18.29 -9.54
N VAL A 168 1.28 19.33 -8.71
CA VAL A 168 0.28 19.58 -7.66
C VAL A 168 -1.09 19.85 -8.29
N LYS A 169 -1.17 20.70 -9.31
CA LYS A 169 -2.42 20.97 -10.05
C LYS A 169 -2.99 19.69 -10.67
N PHE A 170 -2.13 18.88 -11.31
CA PHE A 170 -2.56 17.59 -11.87
C PHE A 170 -3.09 16.66 -10.80
N ALA A 171 -2.38 16.50 -9.68
CA ALA A 171 -2.81 15.64 -8.59
C ALA A 171 -4.17 16.09 -8.04
N ASN A 172 -4.35 17.38 -7.78
CA ASN A 172 -5.63 17.92 -7.34
C ASN A 172 -6.75 17.65 -8.37
N ALA A 173 -6.52 17.92 -9.64
CA ALA A 173 -7.52 17.71 -10.68
C ALA A 173 -7.89 16.22 -10.88
N ALA A 174 -6.91 15.32 -10.75
CA ALA A 174 -7.12 13.88 -10.93
C ALA A 174 -7.83 13.22 -9.75
N PHE A 175 -7.51 13.63 -8.51
CA PHE A 175 -7.93 12.90 -7.31
C PHE A 175 -9.01 13.61 -6.49
N ALA A 176 -9.13 14.95 -6.53
CA ALA A 176 -10.10 15.67 -5.74
C ALA A 176 -11.54 15.17 -5.96
N PRO A 177 -12.02 14.93 -7.20
CA PRO A 177 -13.40 14.44 -7.40
C PRO A 177 -13.66 13.06 -6.76
N ALA A 178 -12.64 12.20 -6.74
CA ALA A 178 -12.77 10.88 -6.11
C ALA A 178 -12.81 11.00 -4.58
N PHE A 179 -12.00 11.86 -3.98
CA PHE A 179 -11.99 12.09 -2.54
C PHE A 179 -13.26 12.79 -2.07
N GLU A 180 -13.79 13.74 -2.84
CA GLU A 180 -15.10 14.35 -2.57
C GLU A 180 -16.23 13.31 -2.59
N ALA A 181 -16.22 12.40 -3.58
CA ALA A 181 -17.18 11.30 -3.64
C ALA A 181 -17.05 10.33 -2.45
N MET A 182 -15.88 10.24 -1.82
CA MET A 182 -15.64 9.48 -0.59
C MET A 182 -16.04 10.27 0.67
N GLY A 183 -16.50 11.50 0.55
CA GLY A 183 -16.94 12.35 1.65
C GLY A 183 -15.80 13.07 2.40
N LEU A 184 -14.61 13.16 1.82
CA LEU A 184 -13.50 13.91 2.41
C LEU A 184 -13.68 15.42 2.13
N PRO A 185 -13.51 16.30 3.15
CA PRO A 185 -13.56 17.75 2.95
C PRO A 185 -12.47 18.25 2.00
N ALA A 186 -12.76 19.26 1.19
CA ALA A 186 -11.80 19.83 0.24
C ALA A 186 -10.49 20.29 0.88
N ALA A 187 -10.54 20.83 2.11
CA ALA A 187 -9.36 21.22 2.86
C ALA A 187 -8.41 20.06 3.17
N ASP A 188 -8.93 18.83 3.25
CA ASP A 188 -8.18 17.65 3.66
C ASP A 188 -7.59 16.87 2.47
N HIS A 189 -8.03 17.17 1.23
CA HIS A 189 -7.61 16.39 0.07
C HIS A 189 -6.94 17.17 -1.07
N SER A 190 -6.84 18.50 -0.96
CA SER A 190 -6.24 19.31 -2.01
C SER A 190 -5.11 20.18 -1.46
N PHE A 191 -4.01 20.20 -2.19
CA PHE A 191 -2.93 21.14 -1.90
C PHE A 191 -3.31 22.54 -2.37
N THR A 192 -3.01 23.56 -1.59
CA THR A 192 -3.23 24.97 -1.94
C THR A 192 -2.12 25.54 -2.83
N GLY A 193 -0.98 24.87 -2.95
CA GLY A 193 0.15 25.29 -3.75
C GLY A 193 1.42 24.49 -3.46
N THR A 194 2.53 25.02 -3.96
CA THR A 194 3.86 24.46 -3.69
C THR A 194 4.83 25.54 -3.25
N ALA A 195 5.76 25.17 -2.37
CA ALA A 195 6.92 25.99 -2.01
C ALA A 195 8.08 25.81 -3.00
N ARG A 196 8.00 24.81 -3.88
CA ARG A 196 9.08 24.50 -4.82
C ARG A 196 9.04 25.46 -6.02
N THR A 197 10.11 26.22 -6.22
CA THR A 197 10.28 27.07 -7.40
C THR A 197 10.70 26.23 -8.62
N GLU A 198 10.17 26.58 -9.79
CA GLU A 198 10.42 25.84 -11.05
C GLU A 198 11.61 26.40 -11.87
N ASN A 199 12.41 27.27 -11.29
CA ASN A 199 13.53 27.88 -11.98
C ASN A 199 14.56 26.83 -12.41
N GLY A 200 14.89 26.82 -13.71
CA GLY A 200 15.90 25.95 -14.29
C GLY A 200 15.41 24.60 -14.85
N PHE A 201 14.11 24.30 -14.81
CA PHE A 201 13.55 23.13 -15.48
C PHE A 201 13.00 23.53 -16.87
N ALA A 202 13.56 22.94 -17.91
CA ALA A 202 13.18 23.24 -19.30
C ALA A 202 11.97 22.43 -19.79
N GLN A 203 11.71 21.26 -19.20
CA GLN A 203 10.71 20.31 -19.67
C GLN A 203 9.37 20.43 -18.94
N THR A 204 8.29 20.05 -19.63
CA THR A 204 6.97 19.88 -19.01
C THR A 204 7.05 18.84 -17.89
N PRO A 205 6.32 19.04 -16.77
CA PRO A 205 6.45 18.18 -15.58
C PRO A 205 5.93 16.75 -15.78
N PHE A 206 5.14 16.51 -16.82
CA PHE A 206 4.64 15.19 -17.17
C PHE A 206 4.39 15.03 -18.67
N ALA A 207 4.46 13.78 -19.13
CA ALA A 207 4.12 13.38 -20.48
C ALA A 207 3.32 12.07 -20.44
N THR A 208 2.51 11.84 -21.47
CA THR A 208 1.72 10.62 -21.62
C THR A 208 2.22 9.84 -22.81
N TRP A 209 2.47 8.54 -22.60
CA TRP A 209 2.81 7.61 -23.67
C TRP A 209 1.73 6.56 -23.81
N ARG A 210 1.18 6.42 -25.01
CA ARG A 210 0.28 5.33 -25.34
C ARG A 210 1.10 4.19 -25.93
N LEU A 211 1.19 3.10 -25.19
CA LEU A 211 1.89 1.89 -25.61
C LEU A 211 0.89 0.93 -26.27
N GLU A 212 1.23 0.43 -27.46
CA GLU A 212 0.37 -0.44 -28.25
C GLU A 212 1.03 -1.80 -28.48
N GLY A 213 0.22 -2.82 -28.82
CA GLY A 213 0.68 -4.17 -29.12
C GLY A 213 0.75 -5.08 -27.88
N LYS A 214 1.43 -6.21 -28.06
CA LYS A 214 1.66 -7.19 -27.00
C LYS A 214 2.55 -6.62 -25.90
N LEU A 215 2.40 -7.12 -24.69
CA LEU A 215 3.08 -6.62 -23.49
C LEU A 215 4.62 -6.52 -23.66
N GLU A 216 5.23 -7.51 -24.32
CA GLU A 216 6.68 -7.49 -24.61
C GLU A 216 7.10 -6.31 -25.50
N LEU A 217 6.25 -5.95 -26.48
CA LEU A 217 6.50 -4.78 -27.35
C LEU A 217 6.32 -3.48 -26.59
N GLN A 218 5.35 -3.43 -25.67
CA GLN A 218 5.13 -2.28 -24.79
C GLN A 218 6.34 -2.07 -23.87
N PHE A 219 6.89 -3.13 -23.28
CA PHE A 219 8.11 -3.05 -22.47
C PHE A 219 9.32 -2.59 -23.29
N ALA A 220 9.47 -3.10 -24.51
CA ALA A 220 10.56 -2.67 -25.39
C ALA A 220 10.42 -1.19 -25.80
N ALA A 221 9.21 -0.74 -26.12
CA ALA A 221 8.93 0.67 -26.44
C ALA A 221 9.20 1.60 -25.26
N LEU A 222 8.74 1.24 -24.05
CA LEU A 222 9.01 1.99 -22.83
C LEU A 222 10.51 2.07 -22.54
N ALA A 223 11.21 0.94 -22.63
CA ALA A 223 12.65 0.91 -22.41
C ALA A 223 13.42 1.77 -23.44
N GLY A 224 12.96 1.76 -24.70
CA GLY A 224 13.50 2.63 -25.75
C GLY A 224 13.33 4.13 -25.42
N GLN A 225 12.14 4.52 -24.98
CA GLN A 225 11.88 5.92 -24.59
C GLN A 225 12.74 6.36 -23.38
N ILE A 226 12.89 5.49 -22.39
CA ILE A 226 13.74 5.78 -21.22
C ILE A 226 15.21 5.93 -21.63
N ARG A 227 15.71 5.05 -22.51
CA ARG A 227 17.06 5.17 -23.07
C ARG A 227 17.24 6.49 -23.81
N ASP A 228 16.26 6.89 -24.61
CA ASP A 228 16.32 8.12 -25.40
C ASP A 228 16.27 9.36 -24.49
N ILE A 229 15.51 9.34 -23.39
CA ILE A 229 15.54 10.38 -22.34
C ILE A 229 16.94 10.45 -21.71
N LEU A 230 17.55 9.31 -21.36
CA LEU A 230 18.88 9.28 -20.78
C LEU A 230 19.97 9.70 -21.77
N ALA A 231 19.81 9.42 -23.05
CA ALA A 231 20.74 9.89 -24.09
C ALA A 231 20.69 11.42 -24.26
N ASN A 232 19.55 12.04 -23.94
CA ASN A 232 19.34 13.49 -23.98
C ASN A 232 19.19 14.07 -22.56
N ALA A 233 19.95 13.54 -21.60
CA ALA A 233 19.82 13.87 -20.19
C ALA A 233 19.97 15.37 -19.87
N GLY A 234 20.68 16.14 -20.73
CA GLY A 234 20.80 17.58 -20.61
C GLY A 234 19.48 18.35 -20.78
N ASP A 235 18.49 17.74 -21.47
CA ASP A 235 17.14 18.32 -21.64
C ASP A 235 16.24 17.97 -20.42
N TRP A 236 16.67 17.04 -19.57
CA TRP A 236 15.93 16.53 -18.42
C TRP A 236 16.71 16.81 -17.14
N ASN A 237 16.49 17.96 -16.56
CA ASN A 237 17.22 18.38 -15.38
C ASN A 237 16.48 17.96 -14.10
N VAL A 238 17.26 17.57 -13.10
CA VAL A 238 16.79 17.27 -11.75
C VAL A 238 17.53 18.13 -10.73
N ALA A 239 16.87 18.48 -9.64
CA ALA A 239 17.52 19.15 -8.53
C ALA A 239 17.93 18.10 -7.49
N ASN A 240 19.18 18.16 -7.02
CA ASN A 240 19.63 17.38 -5.88
C ASN A 240 19.05 17.92 -4.55
N LYS A 241 19.42 17.32 -3.43
CA LYS A 241 18.93 17.73 -2.10
C LYS A 241 19.36 19.15 -1.72
N GLU A 242 20.49 19.61 -2.23
CA GLU A 242 21.03 20.94 -2.03
C GLU A 242 20.43 21.99 -2.99
N GLY A 243 19.51 21.57 -3.87
CA GLY A 243 18.88 22.46 -4.87
C GLY A 243 19.73 22.69 -6.11
N THR A 244 20.90 22.05 -6.26
CA THR A 244 21.72 22.16 -7.46
C THR A 244 21.09 21.38 -8.62
N ILE A 245 20.95 22.03 -9.76
CA ILE A 245 20.39 21.43 -10.97
C ILE A 245 21.50 20.69 -11.72
N ARG A 246 21.22 19.45 -12.10
CA ARG A 246 22.09 18.59 -12.90
C ARG A 246 21.29 17.80 -13.94
N PRO A 247 21.95 17.27 -14.98
CA PRO A 247 21.34 16.33 -15.91
C PRO A 247 20.78 15.09 -15.20
N LEU A 248 19.74 14.53 -15.78
CA LEU A 248 19.11 13.30 -15.30
C LEU A 248 20.07 12.10 -15.34
N GLU A 249 20.06 11.26 -14.31
CA GLU A 249 20.76 10.00 -14.24
C GLU A 249 19.79 8.83 -14.10
N PRO A 250 20.18 7.58 -14.43
CA PRO A 250 19.30 6.41 -14.29
C PRO A 250 18.70 6.25 -12.89
N GLY A 251 19.44 6.62 -11.84
CA GLY A 251 18.99 6.55 -10.45
C GLY A 251 17.89 7.55 -10.07
N ASP A 252 17.62 8.54 -10.93
CA ASP A 252 16.55 9.52 -10.72
C ASP A 252 15.21 9.05 -11.27
N ILE A 253 15.17 7.93 -12.01
CA ILE A 253 13.98 7.40 -12.64
C ILE A 253 13.43 6.25 -11.83
N ALA A 254 12.20 6.37 -11.34
CA ALA A 254 11.45 5.30 -10.73
C ALA A 254 10.35 4.81 -11.67
N ILE A 255 10.25 3.49 -11.86
CA ILE A 255 9.20 2.87 -12.68
C ILE A 255 8.28 2.08 -11.75
N LEU A 256 7.04 2.53 -11.64
CA LEU A 256 6.01 1.87 -10.85
C LEU A 256 5.19 0.93 -11.74
N CYS A 257 5.09 -0.32 -11.35
CA CYS A 257 4.34 -1.35 -12.08
C CYS A 257 3.26 -1.94 -11.20
N ARG A 258 2.20 -2.43 -11.82
CA ARG A 258 1.09 -3.05 -11.11
C ARG A 258 1.41 -4.46 -10.61
N THR A 259 2.25 -5.19 -11.35
CA THR A 259 2.58 -6.59 -11.03
C THR A 259 4.08 -6.83 -10.99
N LYS A 260 4.52 -7.85 -10.24
CA LYS A 260 5.93 -8.29 -10.20
C LYS A 260 6.43 -8.78 -11.56
N SER A 261 5.56 -9.38 -12.37
CA SER A 261 5.89 -9.81 -13.73
C SER A 261 6.21 -8.64 -14.66
N ASP A 262 5.47 -7.53 -14.52
CA ASP A 262 5.73 -6.31 -15.30
C ASP A 262 7.08 -5.70 -14.93
N ILE A 263 7.41 -5.67 -13.63
CA ILE A 263 8.73 -5.22 -13.15
C ILE A 263 9.84 -6.04 -13.80
N ALA A 264 9.71 -7.38 -13.79
CA ALA A 264 10.71 -8.25 -14.40
C ALA A 264 10.83 -8.04 -15.92
N GLY A 265 9.69 -7.87 -16.61
CA GLY A 265 9.65 -7.64 -18.06
C GLY A 265 10.32 -6.31 -18.46
N ILE A 266 10.00 -5.23 -17.75
CA ILE A 266 10.60 -3.91 -18.00
C ILE A 266 12.09 -3.90 -17.64
N ALA A 267 12.47 -4.51 -16.52
CA ALA A 267 13.87 -4.61 -16.12
C ALA A 267 14.71 -5.37 -17.15
N ALA A 268 14.17 -6.48 -17.70
CA ALA A 268 14.82 -7.21 -18.77
C ALA A 268 14.95 -6.41 -20.06
N ALA A 269 13.92 -5.64 -20.43
CA ALA A 269 13.94 -4.78 -21.62
C ALA A 269 14.97 -3.63 -21.48
N LEU A 270 15.04 -2.98 -20.33
CA LEU A 270 16.04 -1.93 -20.04
C LEU A 270 17.47 -2.50 -20.03
N SER A 271 17.68 -3.66 -19.41
CA SER A 271 18.98 -4.32 -19.36
C SER A 271 19.50 -4.69 -20.75
N LYS A 272 18.61 -5.13 -21.68
CA LYS A 272 18.96 -5.37 -23.09
C LYS A 272 19.47 -4.12 -23.81
N LEU A 273 19.06 -2.96 -23.38
CA LEU A 273 19.50 -1.66 -23.92
C LEU A 273 20.70 -1.07 -23.15
N GLY A 274 21.29 -1.83 -22.22
CA GLY A 274 22.44 -1.40 -21.42
C GLY A 274 22.11 -0.42 -20.30
N VAL A 275 20.84 -0.19 -20.00
CA VAL A 275 20.42 0.67 -18.88
C VAL A 275 20.52 -0.14 -17.58
N LYS A 276 21.24 0.41 -16.61
CA LYS A 276 21.35 -0.21 -15.28
C LYS A 276 20.02 -0.06 -14.53
N VAL A 277 19.54 -1.17 -13.96
CA VAL A 277 18.26 -1.24 -13.26
C VAL A 277 18.48 -1.82 -11.86
N ALA A 278 17.92 -1.18 -10.85
CA ALA A 278 17.78 -1.72 -9.51
C ALA A 278 16.35 -2.24 -9.33
N VAL A 279 16.21 -3.51 -9.00
CA VAL A 279 14.91 -4.15 -8.73
C VAL A 279 15.01 -4.82 -7.38
N GLU A 280 14.05 -4.55 -6.51
CA GLU A 280 13.91 -5.31 -5.28
C GLU A 280 13.50 -6.74 -5.63
N ARG A 281 14.36 -7.67 -5.28
CA ARG A 281 14.13 -9.11 -5.49
C ARG A 281 13.88 -9.78 -4.16
N GLU A 282 12.74 -10.41 -4.04
CA GLU A 282 12.50 -11.38 -2.97
C GLU A 282 13.33 -12.64 -3.20
N GLY A 283 13.68 -13.32 -2.13
CA GLY A 283 14.35 -14.61 -2.24
C GLY A 283 15.88 -14.52 -2.47
N LEU A 284 16.55 -13.57 -1.82
CA LEU A 284 18.02 -13.53 -1.84
C LEU A 284 18.62 -14.91 -1.50
N SER A 285 18.03 -15.61 -0.53
CA SER A 285 18.46 -16.95 -0.09
C SER A 285 18.30 -18.06 -1.16
N THR A 286 17.46 -17.84 -2.17
CA THR A 286 17.23 -18.80 -3.27
C THR A 286 18.00 -18.43 -4.54
N THR A 287 18.86 -17.42 -4.49
CA THR A 287 19.73 -17.12 -5.62
C THR A 287 20.86 -18.16 -5.70
N PRO A 288 21.25 -18.60 -6.92
CA PRO A 288 22.27 -19.64 -7.07
C PRO A 288 23.59 -19.34 -6.33
N HIS A 289 23.95 -18.06 -6.26
CA HIS A 289 25.18 -17.63 -5.55
C HIS A 289 25.05 -17.80 -4.03
N VAL A 290 23.90 -17.47 -3.44
CA VAL A 290 23.67 -17.64 -2.00
C VAL A 290 23.47 -19.11 -1.66
N GLU A 291 22.77 -19.87 -2.49
CA GLU A 291 22.64 -21.33 -2.32
C GLU A 291 24.02 -22.02 -2.37
N LEU A 292 24.88 -21.63 -3.31
CA LEU A 292 26.25 -22.14 -3.39
C LEU A 292 27.05 -21.77 -2.15
N ALA A 293 26.98 -20.50 -1.70
CA ALA A 293 27.64 -20.05 -0.49
C ALA A 293 27.13 -20.83 0.74
N MET A 294 25.82 -20.97 0.89
CA MET A 294 25.22 -21.73 1.99
C MET A 294 25.58 -23.22 1.94
N ALA A 295 25.68 -23.81 0.75
CA ALA A 295 26.17 -25.18 0.59
C ALA A 295 27.63 -25.33 1.04
N ALA A 296 28.47 -24.33 0.71
CA ALA A 296 29.86 -24.30 1.14
C ALA A 296 30.04 -24.17 2.67
N PHE A 297 29.11 -23.48 3.35
CA PHE A 297 29.12 -23.37 4.83
C PHE A 297 28.57 -24.61 5.54
N ARG A 298 27.87 -25.49 4.83
CA ARG A 298 27.35 -26.75 5.39
C ARG A 298 28.31 -27.94 5.28
N TRP A 299 29.44 -27.74 4.61
CA TRP A 299 30.58 -28.65 4.53
C TRP A 299 31.63 -28.28 5.57
#